data_a5b4586fe2eec53870619cc71333341f
#
_entry.id   a5b4586fe2eec53870619cc71333341f
#
_cell.length_a   1.000
_cell.length_b   1.000
_cell.length_c   1.000
_cell.angle_alpha   90.00
_cell.angle_beta   90.00
_cell.angle_gamma   90.00
#
_symmetry.space_group_name_H-M   'P 1'
#
loop_
_entity.id
_entity.type
_entity.pdbx_description
1 polymer ?
#
loop_
_entity_poly.entity_id
_entity_poly.type
_entity_poly.pdbx_seq_one_letter_code
_entity_poly.pdbx_strand_id
1 'polypeptide(L)'
;MVITVLGERFFDPMIDVFLDAVEAERPGFDVVQPWRRIGDPAAFRALAEEAGLSGFTLREDTDILTLESPDDWWRIVIGSGLRRTAEALGEETAERVRARCGEAMQALGITQVDLTSQYLLATRP
;
A
#
# COMPACT_ATOMS: atom_id res chain seq x y z
N MET A 1 22.10 8.68 7.68
CA MET A 1 21.35 7.68 6.88
C MET A 1 19.86 7.89 7.06
N VAL A 2 19.12 7.87 5.96
CA VAL A 2 17.66 7.97 5.97
C VAL A 2 17.10 6.71 5.32
N ILE A 3 16.17 6.06 6.00
CA ILE A 3 15.42 4.92 5.44
C ILE A 3 13.94 5.31 5.44
N THR A 4 13.30 5.18 4.30
CA THR A 4 11.88 5.48 4.12
C THR A 4 11.14 4.18 3.88
N VAL A 5 10.03 3.97 4.58
CA VAL A 5 9.11 2.84 4.35
C VAL A 5 7.68 3.36 4.24
N LEU A 6 6.84 2.61 3.54
CA LEU A 6 5.42 2.91 3.44
C LEU A 6 4.76 2.59 4.79
N GLY A 7 3.86 3.46 5.24
CA GLY A 7 3.07 3.23 6.43
C GLY A 7 2.10 2.06 6.25
N GLU A 8 1.64 1.49 7.37
CA GLU A 8 0.71 0.35 7.32
C GLU A 8 -0.64 0.67 6.67
N ARG A 9 -1.03 1.96 6.67
CA ARG A 9 -2.26 2.45 6.03
C ARG A 9 -2.06 2.98 4.61
N PHE A 10 -0.88 2.77 4.05
CA PHE A 10 -0.58 3.27 2.71
C PHE A 10 -1.59 2.70 1.70
N PHE A 11 -2.20 3.58 0.93
CA PHE A 11 -3.29 3.32 -0.02
C PHE A 11 -4.66 3.00 0.60
N ASP A 12 -4.83 3.06 1.92
CA ASP A 12 -6.16 2.91 2.51
C ASP A 12 -7.08 4.05 2.04
N PRO A 13 -8.35 3.81 1.85
CA PRO A 13 -9.05 2.53 2.00
C PRO A 13 -9.06 1.64 0.75
N MET A 14 -8.48 2.12 -0.36
CA MET A 14 -8.53 1.41 -1.64
C MET A 14 -7.74 0.10 -1.65
N ILE A 15 -6.73 -0.05 -0.79
CA ILE A 15 -6.00 -1.32 -0.71
C ILE A 15 -6.92 -2.47 -0.29
N ASP A 16 -7.79 -2.25 0.69
CA ASP A 16 -8.74 -3.27 1.12
C ASP A 16 -9.79 -3.56 0.05
N VAL A 17 -10.25 -2.53 -0.65
CA VAL A 17 -11.15 -2.68 -1.80
C VAL A 17 -10.50 -3.55 -2.89
N PHE A 18 -9.22 -3.30 -3.17
CA PHE A 18 -8.46 -4.08 -4.14
C PHE A 18 -8.32 -5.54 -3.71
N LEU A 19 -7.97 -5.77 -2.45
CA LEU A 19 -7.83 -7.13 -1.91
C LEU A 19 -9.15 -7.90 -1.96
N ASP A 20 -10.25 -7.26 -1.60
CA ASP A 20 -11.58 -7.86 -1.66
C ASP A 20 -11.98 -8.20 -3.10
N ALA A 21 -11.64 -7.32 -4.04
CA ALA A 21 -11.91 -7.55 -5.46
C ALA A 21 -11.11 -8.74 -6.00
N VAL A 22 -9.83 -8.86 -5.62
CA VAL A 22 -8.98 -9.99 -5.99
C VAL A 22 -9.54 -11.30 -5.41
N GLU A 23 -9.91 -11.29 -4.13
CA GLU A 23 -10.47 -12.46 -3.47
C GLU A 23 -11.79 -12.91 -4.12
N ALA A 24 -12.64 -11.95 -4.52
CA ALA A 24 -13.90 -12.25 -5.19
C ALA A 24 -13.69 -12.92 -6.56
N GLU A 25 -12.67 -12.51 -7.30
CA GLU A 25 -12.39 -13.06 -8.63
C GLU A 25 -11.53 -14.34 -8.59
N ARG A 26 -10.64 -14.43 -7.61
CA ARG A 26 -9.74 -15.58 -7.46
C ARG A 26 -9.52 -15.89 -5.98
N PRO A 27 -10.45 -16.65 -5.36
CA PRO A 27 -10.34 -17.00 -3.94
C PRO A 27 -9.01 -17.68 -3.60
N GLY A 28 -8.41 -17.22 -2.51
CA GLY A 28 -7.13 -17.76 -2.03
C GLY A 28 -5.89 -17.23 -2.76
N PHE A 29 -6.05 -16.27 -3.68
CA PHE A 29 -4.90 -15.65 -4.33
C PHE A 29 -4.10 -14.83 -3.33
N ASP A 30 -2.80 -15.10 -3.22
CA ASP A 30 -1.94 -14.42 -2.27
C ASP A 30 -1.39 -13.11 -2.86
N VAL A 31 -1.82 -11.99 -2.27
CA VAL A 31 -1.33 -10.66 -2.63
C VAL A 31 -0.21 -10.29 -1.66
N VAL A 32 1.01 -10.20 -2.18
CA VAL A 32 2.17 -9.86 -1.38
C VAL A 32 2.16 -8.37 -1.02
N GLN A 33 2.20 -8.07 0.28
CA GLN A 33 2.17 -6.71 0.83
C GLN A 33 3.32 -6.52 1.82
N PRO A 34 4.58 -6.52 1.36
CA PRO A 34 5.73 -6.52 2.26
C PRO A 34 5.81 -5.29 3.16
N TRP A 35 5.30 -4.14 2.72
CA TRP A 35 5.33 -2.91 3.52
C TRP A 35 4.47 -3.01 4.80
N ARG A 36 3.44 -3.85 4.82
CA ARG A 36 2.58 -4.00 6.00
C ARG A 36 3.31 -4.65 7.18
N ARG A 37 4.38 -5.39 6.90
CA ARG A 37 5.19 -6.04 7.93
C ARG A 37 6.01 -5.05 8.76
N ILE A 38 6.43 -3.96 8.13
CA ILE A 38 7.30 -2.94 8.75
C ILE A 38 6.65 -1.56 8.76
N GLY A 39 5.42 -1.43 8.30
CA GLY A 39 4.68 -0.17 8.28
C GLY A 39 4.25 0.30 9.67
N ASP A 40 4.09 -0.60 10.63
CA ASP A 40 3.85 -0.26 12.02
C ASP A 40 5.14 0.32 12.64
N PRO A 41 5.07 1.50 13.31
CA PRO A 41 6.24 2.12 13.92
C PRO A 41 7.03 1.21 14.86
N ALA A 42 6.33 0.40 15.68
CA ALA A 42 6.98 -0.51 16.61
C ALA A 42 7.74 -1.63 15.89
N ALA A 43 7.15 -2.19 14.82
CA ALA A 43 7.79 -3.21 14.01
C ALA A 43 9.02 -2.66 13.28
N PHE A 44 8.93 -1.44 12.75
CA PHE A 44 10.05 -0.79 12.07
C PHE A 44 11.20 -0.49 13.04
N ARG A 45 10.86 -0.02 14.25
CA ARG A 45 11.86 0.20 15.31
C ARG A 45 12.57 -1.11 15.68
N ALA A 46 11.80 -2.18 15.91
CA ALA A 46 12.37 -3.48 16.26
C ALA A 46 13.32 -4.00 15.17
N LEU A 47 12.95 -3.85 13.91
CA LEU A 47 13.80 -4.25 12.78
C LEU A 47 15.10 -3.46 12.76
N ALA A 48 15.04 -2.14 13.01
CA ALA A 48 16.22 -1.29 13.06
C ALA A 48 17.17 -1.68 14.21
N GLU A 49 16.62 -1.98 15.37
CA GLU A 49 17.39 -2.44 16.54
C GLU A 49 18.04 -3.80 16.29
N GLU A 50 17.29 -4.73 15.70
CA GLU A 50 17.79 -6.05 15.29
C GLU A 50 18.95 -5.95 14.29
N ALA A 51 18.88 -4.96 13.39
CA ALA A 51 19.94 -4.68 12.43
C ALA A 51 21.18 -3.99 13.05
N GLY A 52 21.16 -3.74 14.36
CA GLY A 52 22.29 -3.12 15.07
C GLY A 52 22.32 -1.60 15.02
N LEU A 53 21.24 -0.96 14.57
CA LEU A 53 21.15 0.51 14.57
C LEU A 53 20.76 1.01 15.97
N SER A 54 21.41 2.08 16.40
CA SER A 54 21.11 2.76 17.65
C SER A 54 21.15 4.27 17.44
N GLY A 55 20.55 5.03 18.37
CA GLY A 55 20.53 6.48 18.27
C GLY A 55 19.77 7.01 17.05
N PHE A 56 18.75 6.28 16.60
CA PHE A 56 17.89 6.69 15.48
C PHE A 56 16.61 7.35 15.97
N THR A 57 16.04 8.19 15.11
CA THR A 57 14.73 8.81 15.31
C THR A 57 13.78 8.30 14.23
N LEU A 58 12.56 7.97 14.64
CA LEU A 58 11.47 7.63 13.72
C LEU A 58 10.55 8.83 13.55
N ARG A 59 10.17 9.09 12.31
CA ARG A 59 9.16 10.11 11.98
C ARG A 59 8.10 9.51 11.07
N GLU A 60 6.90 9.99 11.24
CA GLU A 60 5.77 9.67 10.35
C GLU A 60 5.39 10.93 9.58
N ASP A 61 5.22 10.78 8.27
CA ASP A 61 4.77 11.85 7.39
C ASP A 61 3.43 11.42 6.78
N THR A 62 2.37 12.14 7.15
CA THR A 62 1.02 11.85 6.70
C THR A 62 0.67 12.71 5.50
N ASP A 63 0.22 12.06 4.42
CA ASP A 63 -0.25 12.74 3.22
C ASP A 63 -1.45 11.98 2.65
N ILE A 64 -2.18 12.63 1.75
CA ILE A 64 -3.31 12.03 1.06
C ILE A 64 -3.21 12.36 -0.44
N LEU A 65 -3.68 11.43 -1.27
CA LEU A 65 -3.83 11.64 -2.70
C LEU A 65 -5.31 11.62 -3.07
N THR A 66 -5.78 12.68 -3.72
CA THR A 66 -7.15 12.77 -4.20
C THR A 66 -7.32 11.93 -5.47
N LEU A 67 -8.39 11.14 -5.49
CA LEU A 67 -8.82 10.36 -6.65
C LEU A 67 -10.00 11.07 -7.31
N GLU A 68 -9.84 11.48 -8.54
CA GLU A 68 -10.91 12.16 -9.29
C GLU A 68 -11.85 11.17 -9.98
N SER A 69 -11.32 9.97 -10.29
CA SER A 69 -12.08 8.91 -10.94
C SER A 69 -11.55 7.54 -10.58
N PRO A 70 -12.32 6.44 -10.84
CA PRO A 70 -11.81 5.08 -10.66
C PRO A 70 -10.54 4.79 -11.47
N ASP A 71 -10.35 5.45 -12.60
CA ASP A 71 -9.14 5.27 -13.40
C ASP A 71 -7.88 5.74 -12.68
N ASP A 72 -7.99 6.73 -11.83
CA ASP A 72 -6.87 7.21 -11.01
C ASP A 72 -6.35 6.12 -10.09
N TRP A 73 -7.26 5.35 -9.47
CA TRP A 73 -6.87 4.21 -8.65
C TRP A 73 -6.14 3.16 -9.49
N TRP A 74 -6.67 2.83 -10.67
CA TRP A 74 -6.04 1.82 -11.51
C TRP A 74 -4.64 2.25 -12.00
N ARG A 75 -4.43 3.54 -12.25
CA ARG A 75 -3.09 4.07 -12.55
C ARG A 75 -2.12 3.85 -11.39
N ILE A 76 -2.60 3.99 -10.16
CA ILE A 76 -1.81 3.68 -8.97
C ILE A 76 -1.45 2.20 -8.93
N VAL A 77 -2.39 1.31 -9.19
CA VAL A 77 -2.14 -0.15 -9.24
C VAL A 77 -1.04 -0.47 -10.25
N ILE A 78 -1.18 0.04 -11.46
CA ILE A 78 -0.23 -0.21 -12.56
C ILE A 78 1.12 0.45 -12.30
N GLY A 79 1.15 1.60 -11.65
CA GLY A 79 2.37 2.36 -11.36
C GLY A 79 3.08 1.98 -10.07
N SER A 80 2.56 1.00 -9.33
CA SER A 80 3.10 0.60 -8.03
C SER A 80 3.45 -0.89 -8.00
N GLY A 81 3.85 -1.38 -6.81
CA GLY A 81 4.09 -2.80 -6.60
C GLY A 81 2.87 -3.70 -6.80
N LEU A 82 1.66 -3.12 -6.79
CA LEU A 82 0.42 -3.86 -7.06
C LEU A 82 0.30 -4.31 -8.53
N ARG A 83 1.08 -3.71 -9.42
CA ARG A 83 1.17 -4.12 -10.83
C ARG A 83 1.52 -5.61 -10.96
N ARG A 84 2.42 -6.10 -10.13
CA ARG A 84 2.81 -7.52 -10.13
C ARG A 84 1.61 -8.43 -9.90
N THR A 85 0.73 -8.06 -8.97
CA THR A 85 -0.52 -8.78 -8.72
C THR A 85 -1.43 -8.74 -9.93
N ALA A 86 -1.63 -7.56 -10.54
CA ALA A 86 -2.46 -7.41 -11.72
C ALA A 86 -1.96 -8.26 -12.89
N GLU A 87 -0.64 -8.29 -13.12
CA GLU A 87 -0.03 -9.12 -14.16
C GLU A 87 -0.19 -10.62 -13.88
N ALA A 88 -0.02 -11.04 -12.62
CA ALA A 88 -0.16 -12.44 -12.22
C ALA A 88 -1.61 -12.95 -12.35
N LEU A 89 -2.61 -12.09 -12.20
CA LEU A 89 -4.01 -12.43 -12.40
C LEU A 89 -4.36 -12.69 -13.87
N GLY A 90 -3.62 -12.10 -14.79
CA GLY A 90 -3.93 -12.11 -16.21
C GLY A 90 -4.87 -10.97 -16.60
N GLU A 91 -4.88 -10.63 -17.89
CA GLU A 91 -5.56 -9.45 -18.41
C GLU A 91 -7.08 -9.45 -18.13
N GLU A 92 -7.77 -10.56 -18.40
CA GLU A 92 -9.21 -10.67 -18.17
C GLU A 92 -9.59 -10.53 -16.71
N THR A 93 -8.91 -11.25 -15.82
CA THR A 93 -9.20 -11.19 -14.39
C THR A 93 -8.85 -9.82 -13.81
N ALA A 94 -7.72 -9.24 -14.24
CA ALA A 94 -7.32 -7.90 -13.82
C ALA A 94 -8.37 -6.85 -14.23
N GLU A 95 -8.97 -6.97 -15.40
CA GLU A 95 -10.02 -6.05 -15.85
C GLU A 95 -11.28 -6.18 -14.99
N ARG A 96 -11.65 -7.40 -14.58
CA ARG A 96 -12.76 -7.60 -13.65
C ARG A 96 -12.47 -7.03 -12.26
N VAL A 97 -11.26 -7.18 -11.78
CA VAL A 97 -10.82 -6.56 -10.52
C VAL A 97 -10.91 -5.04 -10.61
N ARG A 98 -10.45 -4.47 -11.72
CA ARG A 98 -10.56 -3.03 -11.98
C ARG A 98 -12.02 -2.55 -11.91
N ALA A 99 -12.93 -3.27 -12.57
CA ALA A 99 -14.35 -2.92 -12.57
C ALA A 99 -14.94 -2.98 -11.16
N ARG A 100 -14.61 -4.01 -10.39
CA ARG A 100 -15.04 -4.13 -8.98
C ARG A 100 -14.52 -2.99 -8.10
N CYS A 101 -13.28 -2.60 -8.29
CA CYS A 101 -12.69 -1.47 -7.57
C CYS A 101 -13.43 -0.17 -7.89
N GLY A 102 -13.74 0.07 -9.16
CA GLY A 102 -14.50 1.25 -9.59
C GLY A 102 -15.89 1.30 -9.00
N GLU A 103 -16.62 0.18 -9.01
CA GLU A 103 -17.96 0.07 -8.42
C GLU A 103 -17.93 0.33 -6.91
N ALA A 104 -16.99 -0.29 -6.19
CA ALA A 104 -16.84 -0.11 -4.76
C ALA A 104 -16.44 1.33 -4.40
N MET A 105 -15.54 1.93 -5.16
CA MET A 105 -15.12 3.30 -4.98
C MET A 105 -16.31 4.27 -5.07
N GLN A 106 -17.17 4.08 -6.06
CA GLN A 106 -18.38 4.89 -6.23
C GLN A 106 -19.41 4.61 -5.13
N ALA A 107 -19.66 3.35 -4.81
CA ALA A 107 -20.65 2.94 -3.81
C ALA A 107 -20.27 3.44 -2.40
N LEU A 108 -18.98 3.46 -2.07
CA LEU A 108 -18.47 3.88 -0.76
C LEU A 108 -18.11 5.37 -0.70
N GLY A 109 -18.17 6.08 -1.82
CA GLY A 109 -17.83 7.49 -1.89
C GLY A 109 -16.35 7.77 -1.61
N ILE A 110 -15.46 6.87 -2.03
CA ILE A 110 -14.02 7.01 -1.80
C ILE A 110 -13.45 8.00 -2.81
N THR A 111 -12.83 9.08 -2.30
CA THR A 111 -12.25 10.15 -3.11
C THR A 111 -10.78 10.41 -2.83
N GLN A 112 -10.17 9.64 -1.93
CA GLN A 112 -8.78 9.83 -1.56
C GLN A 112 -8.18 8.54 -1.00
N VAL A 113 -6.84 8.44 -1.08
CA VAL A 113 -6.07 7.37 -0.46
C VAL A 113 -5.00 7.97 0.45
N ASP A 114 -4.64 7.20 1.48
CA ASP A 114 -3.60 7.54 2.43
C ASP A 114 -2.22 7.31 1.82
N LEU A 115 -1.30 8.25 2.00
CA LEU A 115 0.09 8.18 1.58
C LEU A 115 1.06 8.33 2.77
N THR A 116 0.66 7.87 3.94
CA THR A 116 1.50 7.96 5.13
C THR A 116 2.77 7.14 4.96
N SER A 117 3.91 7.77 5.19
CA SER A 117 5.23 7.16 5.11
C SER A 117 5.95 7.31 6.45
N GLN A 118 6.90 6.42 6.73
CA GLN A 118 7.73 6.47 7.91
C GLN A 118 9.19 6.66 7.50
N TYR A 119 9.92 7.44 8.30
CA TYR A 119 11.33 7.73 8.09
C TYR A 119 12.12 7.34 9.33
N LEU A 120 13.20 6.64 9.10
CA LEU A 120 14.22 6.41 10.12
C LEU A 120 15.40 7.33 9.81
N LEU A 121 15.77 8.16 10.77
CA LEU A 121 16.94 9.03 10.69
C LEU A 121 17.98 8.50 11.65
N ALA A 122 19.08 8.02 11.13
CA ALA A 122 20.19 7.52 11.92
C ALA A 122 21.46 8.29 11.60
N THR A 123 22.22 8.62 12.63
CA THR A 123 23.55 9.18 12.48
C THR A 123 24.59 8.08 12.61
N ARG A 124 25.65 8.16 11.82
CA ARG A 124 26.79 7.24 11.98
C ARG A 124 27.43 7.50 13.34
N PRO A 125 27.80 6.44 14.06
CA PRO A 125 28.56 6.58 15.28
C PRO A 125 29.95 7.18 15.02
#